data_340ff3b20a372bcbd61a77c9516aff52
#
_entry.id   340ff3b20a372bcbd61a77c9516aff52
#
_cell.length_a   1.000
_cell.length_b   1.000
_cell.length_c   1.000
_cell.angle_alpha   90.00
_cell.angle_beta   90.00
_cell.angle_gamma   90.00
#
_symmetry.space_group_name_H-M   'P 1'
#
loop_
_entity.id
_entity.type
_entity.pdbx_description
1 polymer ?
#
loop_
_entity_poly.entity_id
_entity_poly.type
_entity_poly.pdbx_seq_one_letter_code
_entity_poly.pdbx_strand_id
1 'polypeptide(L)'
;MFRHALLATAALCLSTAAPQGAWAQTAPKLSVTIYNNDLALVQDVREIPLAAGRQKLEFKDVSASIRPETVSLSASGLSVVEQNFDYDLLTPDKLMEKAVGQQVKIVRTNPGDGKETTETATVLAANEGVVLKIGDRIEVLRDDGVPTRVIFDKVPETLRARPTLSVTVEADKAGPRVATLSYLTTGLSWKADYVAMFDEAKGALDLQGWITLGNTSGTAFENAETQLVAGRVNTLVDNNNGYRPPVRATRVAGTESGSGERVADYYLYPLPQRTTIAANQNKQVGFLSAQGVAARKVYEVRQGWFQSQENPEAATVAIQFSNAKLAGLGSQLPAGVMRVYIRDKAGDPKFVGENAMDHTPAGSELSIKTGDAFDVTSQSTLVSDEKASKTRSRYEMKYLMRNARPEPVIVELRQEGLGRDAEVKAESLKNRRIDAHTLGWSVPVPANGETVLTFTVETGW
;
A
#
# COMPACT_ATOMS: atom_id res chain seq x y z
N MET A 1 -79.59 17.82 57.73
CA MET A 1 -79.63 17.65 56.28
C MET A 1 -78.41 16.80 55.89
N PHE A 2 -78.65 15.53 55.61
CA PHE A 2 -77.63 14.55 55.31
C PHE A 2 -77.36 14.52 53.81
N ARG A 3 -76.05 14.52 53.38
CA ARG A 3 -75.67 14.18 52.01
C ARG A 3 -74.63 13.01 52.07
N HIS A 4 -75.08 11.90 51.53
CA HIS A 4 -74.26 10.70 51.36
C HIS A 4 -73.23 10.88 50.25
N ALA A 5 -71.97 10.51 50.51
CA ALA A 5 -70.95 10.41 49.50
C ALA A 5 -70.71 8.94 49.16
N LEU A 6 -70.92 8.56 47.89
CA LEU A 6 -70.58 7.24 47.33
C LEU A 6 -69.08 7.21 47.02
N LEU A 7 -68.37 6.23 47.57
CA LEU A 7 -67.00 5.86 47.19
C LEU A 7 -67.08 4.83 46.05
N ALA A 8 -66.54 5.22 44.89
CA ALA A 8 -66.33 4.32 43.78
C ALA A 8 -64.89 3.82 43.84
N THR A 9 -64.68 2.56 44.08
CA THR A 9 -63.37 1.84 44.03
C THR A 9 -63.04 1.48 42.59
N ALA A 10 -62.01 2.19 41.97
CA ALA A 10 -61.47 1.80 40.69
C ALA A 10 -60.32 0.78 40.87
N ALA A 11 -60.56 -0.45 40.40
CA ALA A 11 -59.52 -1.47 40.33
C ALA A 11 -58.56 -1.19 39.20
N LEU A 12 -57.29 -0.88 39.54
CA LEU A 12 -56.19 -0.65 38.60
C LEU A 12 -55.56 -2.01 38.23
N CYS A 13 -55.88 -2.53 37.03
CA CYS A 13 -55.17 -3.68 36.48
C CYS A 13 -53.80 -3.25 36.01
N LEU A 14 -52.73 -3.52 36.79
CA LEU A 14 -51.35 -3.42 36.32
C LEU A 14 -51.07 -4.61 35.38
N SER A 15 -51.07 -4.35 34.08
CA SER A 15 -50.49 -5.25 33.07
C SER A 15 -48.96 -5.12 33.10
N THR A 16 -48.28 -6.09 33.68
CA THR A 16 -46.82 -6.23 33.60
C THR A 16 -46.46 -6.65 32.18
N ALA A 17 -46.12 -5.68 31.32
CA ALA A 17 -45.46 -5.97 30.07
C ALA A 17 -44.02 -6.44 30.39
N ALA A 18 -43.76 -7.73 30.16
CA ALA A 18 -42.40 -8.26 30.20
C ALA A 18 -41.54 -7.53 29.15
N PRO A 19 -40.32 -7.10 29.47
CA PRO A 19 -39.44 -6.54 28.47
C PRO A 19 -39.15 -7.64 27.45
N GLN A 20 -39.63 -7.48 26.22
CA GLN A 20 -39.11 -8.23 25.07
C GLN A 20 -37.65 -7.84 24.92
N GLY A 21 -36.75 -8.77 25.25
CA GLY A 21 -35.32 -8.59 25.07
C GLY A 21 -35.07 -8.25 23.59
N ALA A 22 -34.76 -7.02 23.33
CA ALA A 22 -34.24 -6.60 22.05
C ALA A 22 -32.89 -7.35 21.85
N TRP A 23 -32.93 -8.39 21.05
CA TRP A 23 -31.71 -9.05 20.58
C TRP A 23 -30.93 -7.98 19.85
N ALA A 24 -29.77 -7.59 20.39
CA ALA A 24 -28.88 -6.67 19.72
C ALA A 24 -28.44 -7.33 18.42
N GLN A 25 -29.02 -6.90 17.30
CA GLN A 25 -28.55 -7.29 15.98
C GLN A 25 -27.09 -6.84 15.89
N THR A 26 -26.19 -7.79 15.78
CA THR A 26 -24.77 -7.49 15.54
C THR A 26 -24.69 -6.78 14.20
N ALA A 27 -24.35 -5.48 14.21
CA ALA A 27 -24.20 -4.71 12.97
C ALA A 27 -23.17 -5.39 12.06
N PRO A 28 -23.41 -5.47 10.75
CA PRO A 28 -22.46 -6.03 9.80
C PRO A 28 -21.08 -5.38 9.97
N LYS A 29 -20.05 -6.19 10.14
CA LYS A 29 -18.67 -5.71 10.33
C LYS A 29 -17.80 -6.20 9.17
N LEU A 30 -17.42 -5.29 8.29
CA LEU A 30 -16.46 -5.54 7.23
C LEU A 30 -15.07 -5.10 7.69
N SER A 31 -14.10 -6.01 7.60
CA SER A 31 -12.68 -5.74 7.87
C SER A 31 -11.84 -6.11 6.65
N VAL A 32 -10.88 -5.26 6.30
CA VAL A 32 -9.98 -5.47 5.16
C VAL A 32 -8.54 -5.27 5.62
N THR A 33 -7.73 -6.32 5.52
CA THR A 33 -6.30 -6.26 5.82
C THR A 33 -5.53 -6.29 4.50
N ILE A 34 -4.85 -5.20 4.14
CA ILE A 34 -4.16 -5.04 2.85
C ILE A 34 -2.66 -5.25 3.04
N TYR A 35 -2.09 -6.17 2.28
CA TYR A 35 -0.67 -6.50 2.26
C TYR A 35 0.05 -5.74 1.12
N ASN A 36 1.39 -5.72 1.15
CA ASN A 36 2.18 -4.97 0.16
C ASN A 36 2.21 -5.59 -1.26
N ASN A 37 1.81 -6.86 -1.42
CA ASN A 37 2.01 -7.63 -2.66
C ASN A 37 0.71 -7.89 -3.40
N ASP A 38 -0.11 -6.85 -3.62
CA ASP A 38 -1.41 -7.00 -4.29
C ASP A 38 -2.26 -8.15 -3.70
N LEU A 39 -2.31 -8.19 -2.38
CA LEU A 39 -3.04 -9.19 -1.61
C LEU A 39 -3.82 -8.51 -0.49
N ALA A 40 -5.04 -8.97 -0.25
CA ALA A 40 -5.80 -8.55 0.92
C ALA A 40 -6.59 -9.73 1.52
N LEU A 41 -6.74 -9.71 2.83
CA LEU A 41 -7.68 -10.54 3.56
C LEU A 41 -8.95 -9.73 3.82
N VAL A 42 -10.08 -10.22 3.34
CA VAL A 42 -11.40 -9.68 3.60
C VAL A 42 -12.10 -10.55 4.64
N GLN A 43 -12.66 -9.95 5.66
CA GLN A 43 -13.50 -10.61 6.66
C GLN A 43 -14.83 -9.87 6.77
N ASP A 44 -15.90 -10.58 6.48
CA ASP A 44 -17.28 -10.08 6.50
C ASP A 44 -18.07 -10.83 7.56
N VAL A 45 -18.43 -10.13 8.62
CA VAL A 45 -19.21 -10.66 9.73
C VAL A 45 -20.62 -10.13 9.62
N ARG A 46 -21.58 -11.02 9.44
CA ARG A 46 -23.00 -10.66 9.34
C ARG A 46 -23.91 -11.71 9.96
N GLU A 47 -25.08 -11.30 10.37
CA GLU A 47 -26.14 -12.22 10.77
C GLU A 47 -26.85 -12.75 9.53
N ILE A 48 -26.97 -14.09 9.43
CA ILE A 48 -27.66 -14.76 8.33
C ILE A 48 -28.80 -15.64 8.88
N PRO A 49 -30.00 -15.57 8.29
CA PRO A 49 -31.07 -16.48 8.63
C PRO A 49 -30.81 -17.87 8.04
N LEU A 50 -30.86 -18.91 8.85
CA LEU A 50 -30.68 -20.29 8.42
C LEU A 50 -31.97 -21.11 8.65
N ALA A 51 -32.30 -21.95 7.66
CA ALA A 51 -33.21 -23.07 7.87
C ALA A 51 -32.42 -24.27 8.44
N ALA A 52 -33.08 -25.21 9.08
CA ALA A 52 -32.46 -26.49 9.46
C ALA A 52 -32.19 -27.35 8.23
N GLY A 53 -31.04 -28.06 8.20
CA GLY A 53 -30.66 -28.94 7.12
C GLY A 53 -29.90 -28.22 5.99
N ARG A 54 -29.91 -28.83 4.81
CA ARG A 54 -29.11 -28.40 3.66
C ARG A 54 -29.77 -27.24 2.91
N GLN A 55 -28.98 -26.17 2.66
CA GLN A 55 -29.42 -24.99 1.93
C GLN A 55 -28.29 -24.29 1.22
N LYS A 56 -28.58 -23.48 0.19
CA LYS A 56 -27.65 -22.65 -0.56
C LYS A 56 -27.71 -21.21 -0.02
N LEU A 57 -26.56 -20.65 0.32
CA LEU A 57 -26.36 -19.25 0.69
C LEU A 57 -25.67 -18.52 -0.45
N GLU A 58 -26.07 -17.27 -0.70
CA GLU A 58 -25.44 -16.41 -1.70
C GLU A 58 -24.85 -15.17 -1.02
N PHE A 59 -23.52 -15.01 -1.15
CA PHE A 59 -22.79 -13.82 -0.72
C PHE A 59 -22.50 -12.98 -1.96
N LYS A 60 -23.31 -11.95 -2.16
CA LYS A 60 -23.15 -10.97 -3.25
C LYS A 60 -22.09 -9.94 -2.87
N ASP A 61 -21.54 -9.28 -3.87
CA ASP A 61 -20.54 -8.20 -3.70
C ASP A 61 -19.21 -8.67 -3.08
N VAL A 62 -18.87 -9.95 -3.21
CA VAL A 62 -17.52 -10.41 -2.94
C VAL A 62 -16.58 -9.89 -4.02
N SER A 63 -15.28 -9.84 -3.74
CA SER A 63 -14.29 -9.39 -4.74
C SER A 63 -14.36 -10.22 -6.02
N ALA A 64 -14.33 -9.56 -7.19
CA ALA A 64 -14.21 -10.25 -8.48
C ALA A 64 -12.87 -10.98 -8.63
N SER A 65 -11.84 -10.54 -7.87
CA SER A 65 -10.50 -11.11 -7.83
C SER A 65 -10.27 -12.01 -6.62
N ILE A 66 -11.34 -12.55 -6.03
CA ILE A 66 -11.29 -13.50 -4.91
C ILE A 66 -10.45 -14.73 -5.29
N ARG A 67 -9.75 -15.27 -4.32
CA ARG A 67 -9.08 -16.57 -4.42
C ARG A 67 -9.97 -17.65 -3.82
N PRO A 68 -10.75 -18.40 -4.63
CA PRO A 68 -11.81 -19.30 -4.14
C PRO A 68 -11.29 -20.37 -3.17
N GLU A 69 -10.05 -20.82 -3.37
CA GLU A 69 -9.37 -21.82 -2.52
C GLU A 69 -9.09 -21.32 -1.10
N THR A 70 -9.21 -20.02 -0.85
CA THR A 70 -8.95 -19.41 0.46
C THR A 70 -10.20 -19.08 1.23
N VAL A 71 -11.37 -19.36 0.65
CA VAL A 71 -12.66 -19.04 1.26
C VAL A 71 -12.90 -19.90 2.49
N SER A 72 -13.25 -19.24 3.58
CA SER A 72 -13.69 -19.86 4.83
C SER A 72 -14.98 -19.22 5.30
N LEU A 73 -16.02 -20.03 5.50
CA LEU A 73 -17.27 -19.62 6.11
C LEU A 73 -17.44 -20.35 7.44
N SER A 74 -17.60 -19.62 8.53
CA SER A 74 -17.79 -20.17 9.86
C SER A 74 -19.01 -19.57 10.55
N ALA A 75 -19.82 -20.42 11.18
CA ALA A 75 -20.90 -20.03 12.09
C ALA A 75 -21.16 -21.19 13.05
N SER A 76 -21.78 -20.93 14.20
CA SER A 76 -22.10 -21.97 15.17
C SER A 76 -23.15 -22.95 14.60
N GLY A 77 -22.89 -24.26 14.66
CA GLY A 77 -23.81 -25.30 14.16
C GLY A 77 -23.99 -25.29 12.64
N LEU A 78 -22.98 -24.82 11.89
CA LEU A 78 -22.96 -24.77 10.44
C LEU A 78 -21.78 -25.59 9.91
N SER A 79 -22.00 -26.43 8.90
CA SER A 79 -20.97 -27.08 8.12
C SER A 79 -21.08 -26.68 6.64
N VAL A 80 -19.92 -26.42 6.01
CA VAL A 80 -19.84 -26.12 4.59
C VAL A 80 -19.74 -27.46 3.84
N VAL A 81 -20.62 -27.65 2.86
CA VAL A 81 -20.67 -28.86 2.01
C VAL A 81 -20.00 -28.60 0.69
N GLU A 82 -20.27 -27.45 0.07
CA GLU A 82 -19.78 -27.07 -1.26
C GLU A 82 -19.72 -25.56 -1.37
N GLN A 83 -18.76 -25.06 -2.12
CA GLN A 83 -18.65 -23.63 -2.45
C GLN A 83 -18.37 -23.43 -3.93
N ASN A 84 -19.09 -22.47 -4.53
CA ASN A 84 -18.98 -22.10 -5.95
C ASN A 84 -18.82 -20.60 -6.04
N PHE A 85 -17.85 -20.15 -6.83
CA PHE A 85 -17.67 -18.75 -7.15
C PHE A 85 -18.21 -18.45 -8.54
N ASP A 86 -19.33 -17.69 -8.60
CA ASP A 86 -20.01 -17.33 -9.83
C ASP A 86 -19.44 -16.01 -10.35
N TYR A 87 -18.47 -16.08 -11.28
CA TYR A 87 -17.77 -14.94 -11.87
C TYR A 87 -18.25 -14.59 -13.30
N ASP A 88 -19.20 -15.35 -13.85
CA ASP A 88 -19.85 -15.04 -15.12
C ASP A 88 -20.75 -13.80 -14.95
N LEU A 89 -20.16 -12.62 -15.17
CA LEU A 89 -20.89 -11.37 -15.03
C LEU A 89 -21.75 -11.07 -16.23
N LEU A 90 -22.89 -10.43 -15.96
CA LEU A 90 -23.84 -9.99 -16.98
C LEU A 90 -23.22 -8.88 -17.83
N THR A 91 -22.73 -9.26 -19.01
CA THR A 91 -22.26 -8.37 -20.06
C THR A 91 -22.99 -8.67 -21.38
N PRO A 92 -23.04 -7.73 -22.36
CA PRO A 92 -23.63 -8.00 -23.67
C PRO A 92 -23.01 -9.23 -24.33
N ASP A 93 -21.69 -9.40 -24.27
CA ASP A 93 -20.99 -10.52 -24.88
C ASP A 93 -21.35 -11.85 -24.19
N LYS A 94 -21.42 -11.87 -22.85
CA LYS A 94 -21.82 -13.04 -22.09
C LYS A 94 -23.27 -13.41 -22.29
N LEU A 95 -24.17 -12.43 -22.44
CA LEU A 95 -25.56 -12.68 -22.86
C LEU A 95 -25.62 -13.38 -24.22
N MET A 96 -24.86 -12.91 -25.20
CA MET A 96 -24.81 -13.47 -26.51
C MET A 96 -24.19 -14.88 -26.53
N GLU A 97 -23.08 -15.07 -25.77
CA GLU A 97 -22.44 -16.39 -25.59
C GLU A 97 -23.42 -17.43 -25.04
N LYS A 98 -24.17 -17.07 -24.00
CA LYS A 98 -25.14 -17.97 -23.34
C LYS A 98 -26.43 -18.17 -24.21
N ALA A 99 -26.64 -17.32 -25.20
CA ALA A 99 -27.76 -17.45 -26.14
C ALA A 99 -27.47 -18.35 -27.33
N VAL A 100 -26.27 -18.90 -27.45
CA VAL A 100 -25.94 -19.85 -28.54
C VAL A 100 -26.88 -21.03 -28.51
N GLY A 101 -27.53 -21.32 -29.67
CA GLY A 101 -28.59 -22.31 -29.81
C GLY A 101 -30.00 -21.83 -29.41
N GLN A 102 -30.12 -20.62 -28.85
CA GLN A 102 -31.40 -20.03 -28.43
C GLN A 102 -31.92 -18.98 -29.44
N GLN A 103 -33.18 -18.65 -29.30
CA GLN A 103 -33.80 -17.58 -30.10
C GLN A 103 -33.70 -16.23 -29.41
N VAL A 104 -33.37 -15.21 -30.17
CA VAL A 104 -33.34 -13.80 -29.79
C VAL A 104 -34.12 -12.97 -30.78
N LYS A 105 -34.58 -11.77 -30.42
CA LYS A 105 -35.21 -10.83 -31.34
C LYS A 105 -34.17 -9.80 -31.79
N ILE A 106 -34.08 -9.63 -33.11
CA ILE A 106 -33.24 -8.62 -33.73
C ILE A 106 -34.15 -7.49 -34.22
N VAL A 107 -33.89 -6.28 -33.70
CA VAL A 107 -34.62 -5.08 -34.14
C VAL A 107 -33.64 -4.20 -34.91
N ARG A 108 -33.99 -3.89 -36.14
CA ARG A 108 -33.24 -2.99 -37.02
C ARG A 108 -34.05 -1.75 -37.30
N THR A 109 -33.40 -0.59 -37.17
CA THR A 109 -34.01 0.69 -37.48
C THR A 109 -33.51 1.17 -38.81
N ASN A 110 -34.44 1.44 -39.74
CA ASN A 110 -34.09 2.02 -41.03
C ASN A 110 -33.64 3.48 -40.81
N PRO A 111 -32.40 3.84 -41.18
CA PRO A 111 -31.90 5.19 -40.95
C PRO A 111 -32.58 6.26 -41.82
N GLY A 112 -33.26 5.89 -42.86
CA GLY A 112 -33.93 6.85 -43.76
C GLY A 112 -35.31 7.30 -43.29
N ASP A 113 -36.09 6.41 -42.66
CA ASP A 113 -37.50 6.70 -42.27
C ASP A 113 -37.77 6.39 -40.79
N GLY A 114 -36.77 5.88 -40.03
CA GLY A 114 -36.90 5.54 -38.63
C GLY A 114 -37.75 4.32 -38.30
N LYS A 115 -38.23 3.59 -39.32
CA LYS A 115 -39.06 2.40 -39.10
C LYS A 115 -38.25 1.24 -38.53
N GLU A 116 -38.82 0.57 -37.55
CA GLU A 116 -38.25 -0.63 -36.96
C GLU A 116 -38.81 -1.90 -37.58
N THR A 117 -37.92 -2.84 -37.89
CA THR A 117 -38.26 -4.20 -38.27
C THR A 117 -37.75 -5.16 -37.20
N THR A 118 -38.61 -6.12 -36.80
CA THR A 118 -38.25 -7.12 -35.81
C THR A 118 -38.27 -8.51 -36.46
N GLU A 119 -37.14 -9.23 -36.31
CA GLU A 119 -37.01 -10.61 -36.81
C GLU A 119 -36.57 -11.52 -35.66
N THR A 120 -37.06 -12.77 -35.70
CA THR A 120 -36.57 -13.79 -34.75
C THR A 120 -35.35 -14.47 -35.35
N ALA A 121 -34.26 -14.53 -34.58
CA ALA A 121 -33.01 -15.14 -34.98
C ALA A 121 -32.56 -16.22 -34.00
N THR A 122 -31.95 -17.28 -34.47
CA THR A 122 -31.23 -18.25 -33.65
C THR A 122 -29.76 -17.89 -33.64
N VAL A 123 -29.15 -17.75 -32.45
CA VAL A 123 -27.72 -17.51 -32.32
C VAL A 123 -26.97 -18.81 -32.63
N LEU A 124 -26.17 -18.83 -33.69
CA LEU A 124 -25.36 -19.99 -34.06
C LEU A 124 -23.99 -20.00 -33.41
N ALA A 125 -23.35 -18.83 -33.27
CA ALA A 125 -22.05 -18.65 -32.65
C ALA A 125 -21.91 -17.22 -32.11
N ALA A 126 -21.06 -17.05 -31.07
CA ALA A 126 -20.74 -15.77 -30.44
C ALA A 126 -19.24 -15.66 -30.13
N ASN A 127 -18.36 -16.32 -30.87
CA ASN A 127 -16.92 -16.29 -30.73
C ASN A 127 -16.32 -15.31 -31.74
N GLU A 128 -15.62 -14.26 -31.29
CA GLU A 128 -15.01 -13.23 -32.17
C GLU A 128 -15.99 -12.60 -33.20
N GLY A 129 -17.26 -12.57 -32.86
CA GLY A 129 -18.35 -12.08 -33.68
C GLY A 129 -19.61 -12.92 -33.49
N VAL A 130 -20.75 -12.40 -33.91
CA VAL A 130 -22.03 -13.07 -33.72
C VAL A 130 -22.57 -13.56 -35.07
N VAL A 131 -22.88 -14.86 -35.14
CA VAL A 131 -23.49 -15.50 -36.31
C VAL A 131 -24.94 -15.88 -35.99
N LEU A 132 -25.88 -15.43 -36.79
CA LEU A 132 -27.31 -15.59 -36.62
C LEU A 132 -27.90 -16.38 -37.74
N LYS A 133 -28.91 -17.21 -37.45
CA LYS A 133 -29.81 -17.78 -38.44
C LYS A 133 -31.16 -17.06 -38.37
N ILE A 134 -31.57 -16.42 -39.46
CA ILE A 134 -32.83 -15.69 -39.57
C ILE A 134 -33.62 -16.30 -40.73
N GLY A 135 -34.67 -17.05 -40.43
CA GLY A 135 -35.34 -17.87 -41.45
C GLY A 135 -34.39 -18.87 -42.09
N ASP A 136 -34.22 -18.79 -43.42
CA ASP A 136 -33.31 -19.67 -44.16
C ASP A 136 -31.93 -19.07 -44.46
N ARG A 137 -31.67 -17.83 -43.99
CA ARG A 137 -30.38 -17.16 -44.20
C ARG A 137 -29.51 -17.16 -42.97
N ILE A 138 -28.20 -17.17 -43.18
CA ILE A 138 -27.18 -16.98 -42.11
C ILE A 138 -26.62 -15.57 -42.26
N GLU A 139 -26.60 -14.82 -41.17
CA GLU A 139 -26.06 -13.47 -41.11
C GLU A 139 -24.97 -13.38 -40.07
N VAL A 140 -23.93 -12.57 -40.33
CA VAL A 140 -22.95 -12.14 -39.35
C VAL A 140 -23.35 -10.76 -38.86
N LEU A 141 -23.63 -10.63 -37.57
CA LEU A 141 -23.92 -9.34 -36.96
C LEU A 141 -22.64 -8.50 -36.96
N ARG A 142 -22.67 -7.38 -37.66
CA ARG A 142 -21.55 -6.42 -37.78
C ARG A 142 -22.04 -5.04 -37.42
N ASP A 143 -21.11 -4.20 -36.98
CA ASP A 143 -21.33 -2.76 -36.86
C ASP A 143 -21.11 -2.14 -38.24
N ASP A 144 -22.19 -2.11 -39.05
CA ASP A 144 -22.21 -1.58 -40.42
C ASP A 144 -22.89 -0.21 -40.50
N GLY A 145 -23.12 0.43 -39.35
CA GLY A 145 -23.80 1.72 -39.23
C GLY A 145 -25.32 1.63 -39.27
N VAL A 146 -25.93 0.42 -39.43
CA VAL A 146 -27.37 0.20 -39.27
C VAL A 146 -27.67 -0.02 -37.77
N PRO A 147 -28.48 0.84 -37.14
CA PRO A 147 -28.84 0.67 -35.75
C PRO A 147 -29.53 -0.67 -35.52
N THR A 148 -28.86 -1.59 -34.86
CA THR A 148 -29.35 -2.94 -34.58
C THR A 148 -29.35 -3.19 -33.08
N ARG A 149 -30.49 -3.64 -32.54
CA ARG A 149 -30.63 -4.04 -31.13
C ARG A 149 -30.96 -5.53 -31.07
N VAL A 150 -30.33 -6.21 -30.09
CA VAL A 150 -30.66 -7.60 -29.77
C VAL A 150 -31.47 -7.62 -28.48
N ILE A 151 -32.61 -8.27 -28.48
CA ILE A 151 -33.51 -8.38 -27.34
C ILE A 151 -33.52 -9.84 -26.87
N PHE A 152 -33.22 -10.02 -25.61
CA PHE A 152 -33.26 -11.30 -24.92
C PHE A 152 -34.54 -11.37 -24.07
N ASP A 153 -35.26 -12.48 -24.12
CA ASP A 153 -36.51 -12.62 -23.36
C ASP A 153 -36.26 -12.81 -21.84
N LYS A 154 -35.08 -13.33 -21.45
CA LYS A 154 -34.69 -13.52 -20.07
C LYS A 154 -33.16 -13.45 -19.88
N VAL A 155 -32.73 -13.12 -18.66
CA VAL A 155 -31.35 -13.25 -18.27
C VAL A 155 -31.07 -14.71 -17.87
N PRO A 156 -30.03 -15.36 -18.42
CA PRO A 156 -29.63 -16.70 -17.98
C PRO A 156 -29.34 -16.76 -16.49
N GLU A 157 -29.80 -17.82 -15.82
CA GLU A 157 -29.62 -17.98 -14.37
C GLU A 157 -28.15 -18.08 -13.93
N THR A 158 -27.26 -18.44 -14.84
CA THR A 158 -25.82 -18.53 -14.60
C THR A 158 -25.11 -17.18 -14.65
N LEU A 159 -25.74 -16.14 -15.21
CA LEU A 159 -25.17 -14.80 -15.26
C LEU A 159 -25.55 -14.00 -14.02
N ARG A 160 -24.54 -13.34 -13.43
CA ARG A 160 -24.71 -12.53 -12.23
C ARG A 160 -24.45 -11.05 -12.52
N ALA A 161 -25.30 -10.18 -11.98
CA ALA A 161 -25.07 -8.73 -12.06
C ALA A 161 -23.82 -8.29 -11.29
N ARG A 162 -23.40 -9.09 -10.30
CA ARG A 162 -22.25 -8.84 -9.41
C ARG A 162 -21.57 -10.17 -9.06
N PRO A 163 -20.25 -10.15 -8.78
CA PRO A 163 -19.54 -11.33 -8.30
C PRO A 163 -20.26 -11.93 -7.08
N THR A 164 -20.53 -13.21 -7.10
CA THR A 164 -21.31 -13.89 -6.09
C THR A 164 -20.62 -15.18 -5.69
N LEU A 165 -20.42 -15.35 -4.38
CA LEU A 165 -20.01 -16.62 -3.80
C LEU A 165 -21.26 -17.38 -3.34
N SER A 166 -21.47 -18.56 -3.90
CA SER A 166 -22.55 -19.48 -3.53
C SER A 166 -21.99 -20.61 -2.67
N VAL A 167 -22.53 -20.78 -1.46
CA VAL A 167 -22.07 -21.79 -0.52
C VAL A 167 -23.25 -22.68 -0.13
N THR A 168 -23.13 -23.98 -0.39
CA THR A 168 -24.07 -24.98 0.11
C THR A 168 -23.64 -25.38 1.52
N VAL A 169 -24.53 -25.20 2.47
CA VAL A 169 -24.29 -25.46 3.88
C VAL A 169 -25.30 -26.42 4.46
N GLU A 170 -24.94 -27.06 5.57
CA GLU A 170 -25.85 -27.83 6.40
C GLU A 170 -25.89 -27.23 7.80
N ALA A 171 -27.08 -26.83 8.27
CA ALA A 171 -27.29 -26.22 9.57
C ALA A 171 -28.05 -27.20 10.51
N ASP A 172 -27.56 -27.31 11.73
CA ASP A 172 -28.14 -28.20 12.77
C ASP A 172 -29.57 -27.78 13.16
N LYS A 173 -29.86 -26.49 13.19
CA LYS A 173 -31.11 -25.89 13.62
C LYS A 173 -31.43 -24.63 12.82
N ALA A 174 -32.72 -24.35 12.67
CA ALA A 174 -33.19 -23.08 12.13
C ALA A 174 -32.92 -21.93 13.11
N GLY A 175 -32.74 -20.73 12.55
CA GLY A 175 -32.57 -19.46 13.29
C GLY A 175 -31.43 -18.61 12.77
N PRO A 176 -31.36 -17.34 13.20
CA PRO A 176 -30.28 -16.44 12.81
C PRO A 176 -28.97 -16.89 13.45
N ARG A 177 -27.87 -16.76 12.68
CA ARG A 177 -26.49 -17.04 13.11
C ARG A 177 -25.57 -15.91 12.68
N VAL A 178 -24.68 -15.51 13.56
CA VAL A 178 -23.54 -14.67 13.18
C VAL A 178 -22.55 -15.54 12.41
N ALA A 179 -22.38 -15.23 11.13
CA ALA A 179 -21.46 -15.91 10.25
C ALA A 179 -20.28 -14.99 9.90
N THR A 180 -19.09 -15.57 9.84
CA THR A 180 -17.88 -14.92 9.39
C THR A 180 -17.46 -15.55 8.07
N LEU A 181 -17.49 -14.75 7.00
CA LEU A 181 -16.90 -15.09 5.70
C LEU A 181 -15.53 -14.46 5.63
N SER A 182 -14.49 -15.26 5.38
CA SER A 182 -13.11 -14.79 5.21
C SER A 182 -12.55 -15.30 3.89
N TYR A 183 -11.81 -14.46 3.16
CA TYR A 183 -11.16 -14.86 1.92
C TYR A 183 -9.99 -13.94 1.57
N LEU A 184 -9.03 -14.46 0.82
CA LEU A 184 -7.98 -13.67 0.18
C LEU A 184 -8.44 -13.17 -1.19
N THR A 185 -8.00 -11.97 -1.55
CA THR A 185 -8.26 -11.35 -2.85
C THR A 185 -7.02 -10.62 -3.35
N THR A 186 -6.90 -10.48 -4.65
CA THR A 186 -6.00 -9.53 -5.31
C THR A 186 -6.75 -8.24 -5.69
N GLY A 187 -6.05 -7.27 -6.26
CA GLY A 187 -6.63 -6.00 -6.70
C GLY A 187 -6.71 -4.94 -5.60
N LEU A 188 -6.18 -5.19 -4.41
CA LEU A 188 -6.02 -4.20 -3.35
C LEU A 188 -4.54 -3.97 -3.06
N SER A 189 -4.15 -2.71 -3.05
CA SER A 189 -2.77 -2.31 -2.79
C SER A 189 -2.71 -1.06 -1.91
N TRP A 190 -1.55 -0.85 -1.29
CA TRP A 190 -1.29 0.37 -0.56
C TRP A 190 0.17 0.80 -0.69
N LYS A 191 0.42 2.09 -0.56
CA LYS A 191 1.75 2.68 -0.47
C LYS A 191 1.74 3.88 0.45
N ALA A 192 2.88 4.15 1.09
CA ALA A 192 3.08 5.37 1.85
C ALA A 192 3.79 6.43 1.00
N ASP A 193 3.36 7.66 1.13
CA ASP A 193 3.99 8.85 0.57
C ASP A 193 4.19 9.87 1.69
N TYR A 194 5.37 10.51 1.72
CA TYR A 194 5.71 11.48 2.75
C TYR A 194 6.03 12.84 2.12
N VAL A 195 5.58 13.88 2.77
CA VAL A 195 5.94 15.26 2.48
C VAL A 195 6.70 15.82 3.66
N ALA A 196 7.96 16.18 3.44
CA ALA A 196 8.87 16.70 4.42
C ALA A 196 9.20 18.16 4.10
N MET A 197 8.79 19.09 4.95
CA MET A 197 9.10 20.52 4.84
C MET A 197 10.26 20.83 5.79
N PHE A 198 11.45 21.04 5.24
CA PHE A 198 12.63 21.34 6.04
C PHE A 198 12.85 22.86 6.17
N ASP A 199 13.05 23.29 7.40
CA ASP A 199 13.44 24.66 7.76
C ASP A 199 14.91 24.64 8.22
N GLU A 200 15.81 25.05 7.32
CA GLU A 200 17.26 25.04 7.58
C GLU A 200 17.64 25.98 8.73
N ALA A 201 16.97 27.13 8.85
CA ALA A 201 17.28 28.12 9.88
C ALA A 201 16.90 27.63 11.30
N LYS A 202 15.83 26.82 11.41
CA LYS A 202 15.39 26.24 12.68
C LYS A 202 16.03 24.86 12.96
N GLY A 203 16.65 24.24 11.95
CA GLY A 203 17.11 22.85 12.06
C GLY A 203 15.94 21.88 12.32
N ALA A 204 14.80 22.10 11.70
CA ALA A 204 13.57 21.40 11.97
C ALA A 204 12.86 20.94 10.69
N LEU A 205 12.15 19.83 10.77
CA LEU A 205 11.38 19.21 9.69
C LEU A 205 9.93 19.04 10.12
N ASP A 206 9.00 19.52 9.31
CA ASP A 206 7.59 19.16 9.43
C ASP A 206 7.32 17.99 8.47
N LEU A 207 6.76 16.90 9.00
CA LEU A 207 6.54 15.65 8.26
C LEU A 207 5.07 15.28 8.22
N GLN A 208 4.54 15.09 7.00
CA GLN A 208 3.22 14.55 6.76
C GLN A 208 3.34 13.22 6.03
N GLY A 209 2.57 12.22 6.46
CA GLY A 209 2.50 10.91 5.85
C GLY A 209 1.10 10.60 5.34
N TRP A 210 1.01 10.11 4.12
CA TRP A 210 -0.21 9.75 3.42
C TRP A 210 -0.15 8.28 3.01
N ILE A 211 -1.23 7.54 3.24
CA ILE A 211 -1.45 6.22 2.67
C ILE A 211 -2.31 6.37 1.43
N THR A 212 -1.81 5.91 0.29
CA THR A 212 -2.60 5.74 -0.93
C THR A 212 -3.08 4.31 -1.02
N LEU A 213 -4.41 4.12 -0.98
CA LEU A 213 -5.08 2.84 -1.18
C LEU A 213 -5.52 2.74 -2.64
N GLY A 214 -5.17 1.65 -3.32
CA GLY A 214 -5.65 1.30 -4.65
C GLY A 214 -6.64 0.15 -4.59
N ASN A 215 -7.72 0.21 -5.34
CA ASN A 215 -8.69 -0.87 -5.46
C ASN A 215 -9.08 -1.13 -6.92
N THR A 216 -8.63 -2.25 -7.46
CA THR A 216 -8.97 -2.77 -8.79
C THR A 216 -9.65 -4.14 -8.71
N SER A 217 -10.14 -4.53 -7.52
CA SER A 217 -10.75 -5.84 -7.26
C SER A 217 -12.14 -6.03 -7.87
N GLY A 218 -12.69 -5.00 -8.51
CA GLY A 218 -14.03 -5.01 -9.10
C GLY A 218 -15.18 -4.82 -8.10
N THR A 219 -14.89 -4.65 -6.82
CA THR A 219 -15.90 -4.49 -5.74
C THR A 219 -15.51 -3.35 -4.81
N ALA A 220 -16.50 -2.61 -4.31
CA ALA A 220 -16.31 -1.62 -3.26
C ALA A 220 -16.38 -2.28 -1.87
N PHE A 221 -15.48 -1.86 -0.96
CA PHE A 221 -15.51 -2.26 0.45
C PHE A 221 -16.01 -1.08 1.27
N GLU A 222 -17.32 -1.09 1.57
CA GLU A 222 -17.98 0.03 2.21
C GLU A 222 -17.78 0.03 3.73
N ASN A 223 -17.47 1.20 4.28
CA ASN A 223 -17.30 1.41 5.71
C ASN A 223 -16.44 0.32 6.39
N ALA A 224 -15.35 -0.09 5.72
CA ALA A 224 -14.47 -1.16 6.18
C ALA A 224 -13.53 -0.69 7.29
N GLU A 225 -13.34 -1.52 8.29
CA GLU A 225 -12.21 -1.44 9.21
C GLU A 225 -10.97 -1.89 8.45
N THR A 226 -10.04 -0.97 8.21
CA THR A 226 -8.91 -1.21 7.31
C THR A 226 -7.61 -1.27 8.10
N GLN A 227 -6.85 -2.35 7.88
CA GLN A 227 -5.51 -2.54 8.41
C GLN A 227 -4.52 -2.73 7.27
N LEU A 228 -3.33 -2.16 7.40
CA LEU A 228 -2.26 -2.28 6.44
C LEU A 228 -1.14 -3.11 7.04
N VAL A 229 -0.63 -4.06 6.30
CA VAL A 229 0.47 -4.92 6.74
C VAL A 229 1.75 -4.51 6.04
N ALA A 230 2.73 -4.07 6.83
CA ALA A 230 4.07 -3.81 6.35
C ALA A 230 4.95 -5.03 6.59
N GLY A 231 5.58 -5.52 5.53
CA GLY A 231 6.41 -6.71 5.52
C GLY A 231 6.13 -7.59 4.28
N ARG A 232 6.97 -8.57 4.05
CA ARG A 232 6.79 -9.50 2.92
C ARG A 232 6.15 -10.78 3.42
N VAL A 233 4.88 -10.99 3.04
CA VAL A 233 4.22 -12.28 3.24
C VAL A 233 4.71 -13.25 2.16
N ASN A 234 5.13 -14.44 2.56
CA ASN A 234 5.52 -15.46 1.60
C ASN A 234 4.28 -16.04 0.92
N THR A 235 4.19 -15.86 -0.39
CA THR A 235 3.12 -16.41 -1.22
C THR A 235 3.74 -17.25 -2.33
N LEU A 236 3.05 -18.31 -2.78
CA LEU A 236 3.49 -19.17 -3.86
C LEU A 236 3.37 -18.52 -5.26
N VAL A 237 2.96 -17.25 -5.32
CA VAL A 237 2.91 -16.51 -6.60
C VAL A 237 4.32 -15.99 -6.90
N ASP A 238 4.93 -16.59 -7.91
CA ASP A 238 6.24 -16.19 -8.45
C ASP A 238 6.15 -14.78 -9.06
N ASN A 239 6.63 -13.77 -8.32
CA ASN A 239 6.84 -12.43 -8.87
C ASN A 239 8.19 -12.37 -9.60
N ASN A 240 8.25 -12.99 -10.76
CA ASN A 240 9.43 -12.97 -11.64
C ASN A 240 9.51 -11.70 -12.50
N ASN A 241 9.13 -10.55 -11.94
CA ASN A 241 9.38 -9.24 -12.54
C ASN A 241 10.71 -8.70 -12.01
N GLY A 242 11.70 -8.63 -12.90
CA GLY A 242 13.03 -8.06 -12.66
C GLY A 242 12.99 -6.58 -12.23
N TYR A 243 12.46 -6.33 -11.05
CA TYR A 243 12.38 -5.00 -10.44
C TYR A 243 13.78 -4.56 -10.01
N ARG A 244 14.31 -3.54 -10.65
CA ARG A 244 15.51 -2.83 -10.20
C ARG A 244 15.09 -1.91 -9.04
N PRO A 245 15.53 -2.18 -7.80
CA PRO A 245 15.12 -1.34 -6.67
C PRO A 245 15.56 0.10 -6.90
N PRO A 246 14.71 1.10 -6.59
CA PRO A 246 15.11 2.50 -6.61
C PRO A 246 16.23 2.75 -5.59
N VAL A 247 17.02 3.79 -5.81
CA VAL A 247 18.04 4.24 -4.85
C VAL A 247 17.35 4.54 -3.52
N ARG A 248 17.71 3.83 -2.48
CA ARG A 248 17.06 3.88 -1.17
C ARG A 248 17.77 4.84 -0.22
N ALA A 249 16.98 5.49 0.64
CA ALA A 249 17.52 6.30 1.73
C ALA A 249 18.43 5.45 2.63
N THR A 250 19.53 6.05 3.07
CA THR A 250 20.41 5.42 4.06
C THR A 250 19.76 5.52 5.43
N ARG A 251 19.79 4.43 6.18
CA ARG A 251 19.27 4.39 7.55
C ARG A 251 20.19 3.60 8.47
N VAL A 252 20.20 3.98 9.74
CA VAL A 252 20.67 3.14 10.85
C VAL A 252 19.41 2.68 11.58
N ALA A 253 19.21 1.36 11.69
CA ALA A 253 18.01 0.81 12.31
C ALA A 253 17.94 1.14 13.81
N GLY A 254 16.77 1.59 14.25
CA GLY A 254 16.49 1.87 15.65
C GLY A 254 16.05 0.64 16.43
N THR A 255 16.02 0.79 17.74
CA THR A 255 15.64 -0.25 18.70
C THR A 255 14.43 0.14 19.56
N GLU A 256 13.78 1.25 19.27
CA GLU A 256 12.59 1.69 20.00
C GLU A 256 11.36 0.86 19.61
N SER A 257 10.47 0.64 20.60
CA SER A 257 9.15 0.07 20.32
C SER A 257 8.25 1.16 19.73
N GLY A 258 7.84 0.98 18.50
CA GLY A 258 6.91 1.90 17.83
C GLY A 258 5.46 1.71 18.31
N SER A 259 4.58 2.62 17.90
CA SER A 259 3.16 2.66 18.29
C SER A 259 2.27 1.63 17.57
N GLY A 260 2.78 0.85 16.61
CA GLY A 260 2.02 -0.16 15.86
C GLY A 260 1.92 -1.50 16.59
N GLU A 261 0.82 -2.22 16.34
CA GLU A 261 0.65 -3.59 16.78
C GLU A 261 1.58 -4.52 15.97
N ARG A 262 2.25 -5.46 16.63
CA ARG A 262 3.04 -6.50 15.98
C ARG A 262 2.26 -7.79 15.93
N VAL A 263 2.09 -8.34 14.74
CA VAL A 263 1.58 -9.71 14.55
C VAL A 263 2.69 -10.52 13.90
N ALA A 264 3.26 -11.46 14.64
CA ALA A 264 4.50 -12.17 14.26
C ALA A 264 5.63 -11.16 13.93
N ASP A 265 6.20 -11.23 12.73
CA ASP A 265 7.28 -10.36 12.27
C ASP A 265 6.77 -9.17 11.42
N TYR A 266 5.45 -8.94 11.39
CA TYR A 266 4.82 -7.87 10.62
C TYR A 266 4.38 -6.71 11.50
N TYR A 267 4.42 -5.50 10.93
CA TYR A 267 3.81 -4.34 11.54
C TYR A 267 2.44 -4.08 10.94
N LEU A 268 1.43 -3.96 11.82
CA LEU A 268 0.08 -3.58 11.46
C LEU A 268 -0.09 -2.07 11.63
N TYR A 269 -0.64 -1.42 10.62
CA TYR A 269 -1.02 -0.01 10.65
C TYR A 269 -2.54 0.08 10.49
N PRO A 270 -3.30 0.10 11.59
CA PRO A 270 -4.74 0.31 11.51
C PRO A 270 -5.00 1.74 11.04
N LEU A 271 -5.91 1.90 10.09
CA LEU A 271 -6.40 3.24 9.77
C LEU A 271 -7.23 3.77 10.94
N PRO A 272 -7.12 5.07 11.28
CA PRO A 272 -7.75 5.63 12.49
C PRO A 272 -9.29 5.62 12.43
N GLN A 273 -9.86 5.51 11.23
CA GLN A 273 -11.30 5.49 11.00
C GLN A 273 -11.69 4.46 9.96
N ARG A 274 -12.87 3.90 10.11
CA ARG A 274 -13.49 3.07 9.06
C ARG A 274 -13.61 3.89 7.78
N THR A 275 -13.33 3.27 6.66
CA THR A 275 -13.34 3.96 5.36
C THR A 275 -13.97 3.11 4.27
N THR A 276 -14.56 3.77 3.27
CA THR A 276 -15.01 3.10 2.04
C THR A 276 -13.87 3.10 1.03
N ILE A 277 -13.50 1.91 0.57
CA ILE A 277 -12.51 1.70 -0.50
C ILE A 277 -13.30 1.39 -1.77
N ALA A 278 -13.64 2.43 -2.54
CA ALA A 278 -14.48 2.29 -3.74
C ALA A 278 -13.73 1.53 -4.86
N ALA A 279 -14.48 0.82 -5.70
CA ALA A 279 -13.91 0.13 -6.86
C ALA A 279 -13.31 1.11 -7.86
N ASN A 280 -12.20 0.74 -8.49
CA ASN A 280 -11.48 1.53 -9.49
C ASN A 280 -11.09 2.94 -9.01
N GLN A 281 -10.72 3.07 -7.73
CA GLN A 281 -10.35 4.32 -7.10
C GLN A 281 -8.99 4.21 -6.40
N ASN A 282 -8.23 5.31 -6.46
CA ASN A 282 -7.12 5.58 -5.55
C ASN A 282 -7.60 6.57 -4.48
N LYS A 283 -7.42 6.23 -3.23
CA LYS A 283 -7.80 7.04 -2.08
C LYS A 283 -6.61 7.35 -1.21
N GLN A 284 -6.44 8.61 -0.81
CA GLN A 284 -5.40 9.00 0.13
C GLN A 284 -5.98 9.24 1.53
N VAL A 285 -5.32 8.69 2.54
CA VAL A 285 -5.67 8.84 3.95
C VAL A 285 -4.43 9.31 4.70
N GLY A 286 -4.54 10.40 5.46
CA GLY A 286 -3.47 10.87 6.35
C GLY A 286 -3.26 9.87 7.49
N PHE A 287 -2.01 9.48 7.76
CA PHE A 287 -1.69 8.57 8.86
C PHE A 287 -0.62 9.11 9.80
N LEU A 288 0.12 10.12 9.38
CA LEU A 288 1.18 10.74 10.15
C LEU A 288 1.15 12.26 9.99
N SER A 289 1.30 12.99 11.09
CA SER A 289 1.55 14.43 11.09
C SER A 289 2.45 14.76 12.29
N ALA A 290 3.66 15.24 12.01
CA ALA A 290 4.62 15.65 13.02
C ALA A 290 5.20 17.00 12.64
N GLN A 291 5.41 17.87 13.62
CA GLN A 291 5.98 19.20 13.45
C GLN A 291 7.23 19.38 14.29
N GLY A 292 8.20 20.12 13.76
CA GLY A 292 9.40 20.48 14.49
C GLY A 292 10.33 19.31 14.81
N VAL A 293 10.31 18.24 14.01
CA VAL A 293 11.25 17.10 14.15
C VAL A 293 12.67 17.62 13.93
N ALA A 294 13.58 17.37 14.88
CA ALA A 294 14.97 17.82 14.75
C ALA A 294 15.63 17.22 13.50
N ALA A 295 16.14 18.08 12.61
CA ALA A 295 16.74 17.68 11.36
C ALA A 295 17.90 18.61 10.98
N ARG A 296 18.85 18.09 10.19
CA ARG A 296 19.97 18.88 9.69
C ARG A 296 20.29 18.56 8.24
N LYS A 297 20.73 19.55 7.49
CA LYS A 297 21.31 19.37 6.17
C LYS A 297 22.77 18.91 6.32
N VAL A 298 23.16 17.92 5.54
CA VAL A 298 24.53 17.40 5.49
C VAL A 298 24.99 17.26 4.05
N TYR A 299 26.31 17.34 3.86
CA TYR A 299 26.98 17.07 2.59
C TYR A 299 27.69 15.73 2.72
N GLU A 300 27.25 14.72 1.97
CA GLU A 300 27.80 13.36 2.01
C GLU A 300 28.73 13.12 0.82
N VAL A 301 29.87 12.51 1.10
CA VAL A 301 30.81 11.97 0.10
C VAL A 301 30.97 10.48 0.39
N ARG A 302 30.72 9.63 -0.59
CA ARG A 302 30.85 8.17 -0.48
C ARG A 302 31.90 7.68 -1.43
N GLN A 303 32.85 6.95 -0.90
CA GLN A 303 33.89 6.33 -1.67
C GLN A 303 33.88 4.82 -1.45
N GLY A 304 33.54 4.07 -2.53
CA GLY A 304 33.43 2.61 -2.48
C GLY A 304 34.78 1.89 -2.44
N TRP A 305 35.84 2.56 -2.84
CA TRP A 305 37.19 2.02 -2.90
C TRP A 305 38.27 3.09 -2.77
N PHE A 306 39.52 2.70 -2.51
CA PHE A 306 40.68 3.55 -2.46
C PHE A 306 41.17 3.86 -3.86
N GLN A 307 40.84 5.03 -4.39
CA GLN A 307 41.22 5.46 -5.75
C GLN A 307 41.35 6.97 -5.86
N SER A 308 42.15 7.42 -6.80
CA SER A 308 42.24 8.82 -7.16
C SER A 308 41.13 9.23 -8.13
N GLN A 309 40.59 10.42 -7.94
CA GLN A 309 39.65 11.07 -8.84
C GLN A 309 40.41 12.13 -9.67
N GLU A 310 40.20 12.15 -10.98
CA GLU A 310 40.81 13.16 -11.85
C GLU A 310 40.24 14.56 -11.62
N ASN A 311 38.91 14.64 -11.39
CA ASN A 311 38.18 15.88 -11.19
C ASN A 311 37.48 15.89 -9.82
N PRO A 312 37.28 17.08 -9.23
CA PRO A 312 36.43 17.22 -8.07
C PRO A 312 35.01 16.78 -8.38
N GLU A 313 34.39 16.03 -7.48
CA GLU A 313 32.99 15.61 -7.55
C GLU A 313 32.15 16.39 -6.54
N ALA A 314 30.90 16.68 -6.92
CA ALA A 314 29.94 17.34 -6.06
C ALA A 314 29.57 16.45 -4.86
N ALA A 315 29.53 17.03 -3.66
CA ALA A 315 28.98 16.32 -2.51
C ALA A 315 27.46 16.13 -2.65
N THR A 316 26.98 14.99 -2.23
CA THR A 316 25.54 14.74 -2.16
C THR A 316 24.91 15.53 -1.01
N VAL A 317 23.83 16.26 -1.29
CA VAL A 317 23.03 16.94 -0.25
C VAL A 317 22.00 15.97 0.30
N ALA A 318 21.94 15.85 1.63
CA ALA A 318 20.93 15.02 2.30
C ALA A 318 20.36 15.74 3.53
N ILE A 319 19.12 15.41 3.86
CA ILE A 319 18.48 15.82 5.12
C ILE A 319 18.51 14.62 6.07
N GLN A 320 19.16 14.81 7.22
CA GLN A 320 19.25 13.81 8.27
C GLN A 320 18.32 14.14 9.42
N PHE A 321 17.58 13.15 9.89
CA PHE A 321 16.71 13.23 11.05
C PHE A 321 16.53 11.86 11.70
N SER A 322 16.02 11.84 12.94
CA SER A 322 15.67 10.61 13.64
C SER A 322 14.14 10.46 13.76
N ASN A 323 13.62 9.25 13.59
CA ASN A 323 12.24 8.95 13.91
C ASN A 323 12.05 8.49 15.37
N ALA A 324 13.03 8.74 16.23
CA ALA A 324 12.96 8.47 17.66
C ALA A 324 11.91 9.37 18.35
N LYS A 325 11.40 8.88 19.48
CA LYS A 325 10.42 9.64 20.29
C LYS A 325 11.01 10.95 20.82
N LEU A 326 12.27 10.93 21.24
CA LEU A 326 12.98 12.13 21.72
C LEU A 326 13.23 13.16 20.60
N ALA A 327 13.26 12.73 19.34
CA ALA A 327 13.37 13.62 18.18
C ALA A 327 12.04 14.21 17.73
N GLY A 328 10.92 13.87 18.38
CA GLY A 328 9.60 14.43 18.10
C GLY A 328 8.70 13.54 17.21
N LEU A 329 9.15 12.33 16.83
CA LEU A 329 8.35 11.44 15.97
C LEU A 329 7.84 10.18 16.70
N GLY A 330 8.72 9.31 17.21
CA GLY A 330 8.36 8.14 18.00
C GLY A 330 7.56 7.07 17.26
N SER A 331 7.57 7.07 15.93
CA SER A 331 6.76 6.18 15.11
C SER A 331 7.61 5.42 14.11
N GLN A 332 7.24 4.15 13.86
CA GLN A 332 7.77 3.42 12.72
C GLN A 332 7.20 4.02 11.42
N LEU A 333 8.02 4.03 10.37
CA LEU A 333 7.64 4.56 9.07
C LEU A 333 7.54 3.41 8.05
N PRO A 334 6.37 3.19 7.43
CA PRO A 334 6.22 2.30 6.29
C PRO A 334 7.17 2.64 5.15
N ALA A 335 7.54 1.64 4.34
CA ALA A 335 8.27 1.87 3.10
C ALA A 335 7.46 2.78 2.17
N GLY A 336 8.14 3.72 1.53
CA GLY A 336 7.48 4.70 0.67
C GLY A 336 8.43 5.72 0.06
N VAL A 337 7.89 6.79 -0.49
CA VAL A 337 8.66 7.88 -1.08
C VAL A 337 8.55 9.12 -0.22
N MET A 338 9.69 9.66 0.20
CA MET A 338 9.77 10.91 0.94
C MET A 338 10.18 12.04 0.00
N ARG A 339 9.30 13.02 -0.14
CA ARG A 339 9.50 14.25 -0.92
C ARG A 339 9.87 15.39 -0.01
N VAL A 340 11.04 15.99 -0.28
CA VAL A 340 11.57 17.06 0.56
C VAL A 340 11.37 18.41 -0.12
N TYR A 341 10.88 19.35 0.67
CA TYR A 341 10.70 20.74 0.30
C TYR A 341 11.46 21.64 1.29
N ILE A 342 11.93 22.77 0.83
CA ILE A 342 12.46 23.86 1.66
C ILE A 342 11.70 25.14 1.36
N ARG A 343 11.68 26.08 2.32
CA ARG A 343 11.13 27.41 2.07
C ARG A 343 12.22 28.33 1.53
N ASP A 344 11.90 29.06 0.47
CA ASP A 344 12.77 30.14 0.00
C ASP A 344 12.67 31.39 0.90
N LYS A 345 13.38 32.45 0.55
CA LYS A 345 13.38 33.71 1.32
C LYS A 345 12.01 34.39 1.38
N ALA A 346 11.12 34.10 0.42
CA ALA A 346 9.73 34.59 0.40
C ALA A 346 8.80 33.73 1.25
N GLY A 347 9.25 32.57 1.73
CA GLY A 347 8.46 31.59 2.49
C GLY A 347 7.80 30.53 1.61
N ASP A 348 7.97 30.57 0.30
CA ASP A 348 7.37 29.63 -0.65
C ASP A 348 8.06 28.27 -0.62
N PRO A 349 7.30 27.16 -0.69
CA PRO A 349 7.87 25.83 -0.76
C PRO A 349 8.52 25.57 -2.13
N LYS A 350 9.75 25.08 -2.11
CA LYS A 350 10.48 24.62 -3.29
C LYS A 350 10.81 23.14 -3.11
N PHE A 351 10.44 22.33 -4.09
CA PHE A 351 10.81 20.93 -4.15
C PHE A 351 12.34 20.81 -4.37
N VAL A 352 13.02 20.05 -3.51
CA VAL A 352 14.48 19.89 -3.59
C VAL A 352 14.93 18.46 -3.83
N GLY A 353 14.00 17.49 -3.79
CA GLY A 353 14.31 16.12 -4.15
C GLY A 353 13.40 15.11 -3.46
N GLU A 354 13.48 13.87 -3.94
CA GLU A 354 12.75 12.73 -3.34
C GLU A 354 13.64 11.50 -3.26
N ASN A 355 13.33 10.66 -2.27
CA ASN A 355 14.05 9.40 -2.10
C ASN A 355 13.10 8.31 -1.61
N ALA A 356 13.29 7.09 -2.12
CA ALA A 356 12.59 5.93 -1.60
C ALA A 356 13.19 5.51 -0.26
N MET A 357 12.36 5.10 0.68
CA MET A 357 12.78 4.55 1.96
C MET A 357 12.14 3.18 2.21
N ASP A 358 12.87 2.32 2.88
CA ASP A 358 12.38 1.04 3.37
C ASP A 358 11.52 1.19 4.63
N HIS A 359 10.81 0.10 5.02
CA HIS A 359 10.20 0.03 6.34
C HIS A 359 11.22 0.34 7.42
N THR A 360 10.96 1.39 8.20
CA THR A 360 11.91 1.96 9.13
C THR A 360 11.36 1.85 10.55
N PRO A 361 11.99 1.04 11.42
CA PRO A 361 11.60 0.93 12.84
C PRO A 361 11.70 2.28 13.57
N ALA A 362 10.96 2.44 14.65
CA ALA A 362 11.10 3.61 15.50
C ALA A 362 12.52 3.70 16.11
N GLY A 363 12.99 4.91 16.36
CA GLY A 363 14.34 5.16 16.87
C GLY A 363 15.45 5.07 15.82
N SER A 364 15.09 5.03 14.54
CA SER A 364 16.07 4.97 13.44
C SER A 364 16.59 6.35 13.06
N GLU A 365 17.83 6.38 12.57
CA GLU A 365 18.42 7.54 11.89
C GLU A 365 18.20 7.42 10.38
N LEU A 366 17.68 8.47 9.75
CA LEU A 366 17.42 8.55 8.32
C LEU A 366 18.28 9.64 7.68
N SER A 367 18.73 9.39 6.44
CA SER A 367 19.39 10.36 5.58
C SER A 367 18.71 10.32 4.21
N ILE A 368 18.00 11.38 3.88
CA ILE A 368 17.21 11.51 2.65
C ILE A 368 18.00 12.35 1.67
N LYS A 369 18.51 11.71 0.62
CA LYS A 369 19.21 12.41 -0.47
C LYS A 369 18.25 13.36 -1.20
N THR A 370 18.66 14.62 -1.40
CA THR A 370 17.87 15.63 -2.11
C THR A 370 18.49 16.05 -3.44
N GLY A 371 19.80 15.90 -3.61
CA GLY A 371 20.51 16.27 -4.84
C GLY A 371 22.02 16.35 -4.62
N ASP A 372 22.70 17.01 -5.51
CA ASP A 372 24.14 17.23 -5.45
C ASP A 372 24.45 18.73 -5.32
N ALA A 373 25.48 19.06 -4.53
CA ALA A 373 25.87 20.44 -4.27
C ALA A 373 26.73 20.98 -5.43
N PHE A 374 26.43 22.19 -5.90
CA PHE A 374 27.29 22.85 -6.89
C PHE A 374 28.57 23.42 -6.28
N ASP A 375 28.51 23.84 -5.05
CA ASP A 375 29.48 24.70 -4.34
C ASP A 375 30.19 23.97 -3.19
N VAL A 376 29.90 22.67 -3.00
CA VAL A 376 30.64 21.80 -2.06
C VAL A 376 31.13 20.58 -2.84
N THR A 377 32.47 20.45 -2.96
CA THR A 377 33.09 19.39 -3.76
C THR A 377 34.15 18.63 -2.96
N SER A 378 34.40 17.39 -3.38
CA SER A 378 35.47 16.54 -2.83
C SER A 378 36.30 15.94 -3.95
N GLN A 379 37.61 15.83 -3.76
CA GLN A 379 38.53 15.15 -4.67
C GLN A 379 39.44 14.21 -3.87
N SER A 380 39.38 12.91 -4.18
CA SER A 380 40.25 11.91 -3.55
C SER A 380 41.55 11.71 -4.31
N THR A 381 42.59 11.42 -3.58
CA THR A 381 43.90 11.00 -4.09
C THR A 381 44.39 9.80 -3.30
N LEU A 382 44.68 8.71 -3.98
CA LEU A 382 45.43 7.58 -3.44
C LEU A 382 46.92 7.95 -3.43
N VAL A 383 47.45 8.18 -2.24
CA VAL A 383 48.84 8.61 -2.05
C VAL A 383 49.79 7.42 -2.12
N SER A 384 49.44 6.31 -1.44
CA SER A 384 50.21 5.07 -1.51
C SER A 384 49.29 3.84 -1.39
N ASP A 385 49.72 2.75 -2.05
CA ASP A 385 49.16 1.39 -1.96
C ASP A 385 50.32 0.43 -1.76
N GLU A 386 50.46 -0.06 -0.55
CA GLU A 386 51.59 -0.91 -0.14
C GLU A 386 51.06 -2.25 0.44
N LYS A 387 51.75 -3.35 0.13
CA LYS A 387 51.49 -4.62 0.82
C LYS A 387 52.05 -4.58 2.25
N ALA A 388 51.16 -4.59 3.23
CA ALA A 388 51.52 -4.68 4.64
C ALA A 388 51.85 -6.14 5.05
N SER A 389 51.20 -7.14 4.41
CA SER A 389 51.46 -8.56 4.61
C SER A 389 50.99 -9.38 3.40
N LYS A 390 51.03 -10.71 3.50
CA LYS A 390 50.51 -11.60 2.42
C LYS A 390 49.01 -11.43 2.15
N THR A 391 48.23 -11.01 3.16
CA THR A 391 46.77 -10.89 3.13
C THR A 391 46.24 -9.50 3.43
N ARG A 392 47.12 -8.51 3.62
CA ARG A 392 46.75 -7.13 4.00
C ARG A 392 47.49 -6.12 3.15
N SER A 393 46.77 -5.08 2.74
CA SER A 393 47.31 -3.90 2.09
C SER A 393 47.07 -2.67 2.95
N ARG A 394 47.96 -1.70 2.80
CA ARG A 394 47.91 -0.41 3.46
C ARG A 394 47.70 0.66 2.41
N TYR A 395 46.64 1.44 2.61
CA TYR A 395 46.26 2.52 1.69
C TYR A 395 46.38 3.87 2.43
N GLU A 396 47.06 4.81 1.82
CA GLU A 396 47.07 6.19 2.27
C GLU A 396 46.25 7.05 1.34
N MET A 397 45.22 7.70 1.90
CA MET A 397 44.26 8.54 1.18
C MET A 397 44.38 10.00 1.60
N LYS A 398 44.19 10.88 0.62
CA LYS A 398 44.04 12.32 0.80
C LYS A 398 42.76 12.77 0.13
N TYR A 399 41.91 13.49 0.87
CA TYR A 399 40.71 14.13 0.36
C TYR A 399 40.80 15.62 0.48
N LEU A 400 40.68 16.33 -0.64
CA LEU A 400 40.56 17.78 -0.68
C LEU A 400 39.10 18.15 -0.81
N MET A 401 38.52 18.74 0.25
CA MET A 401 37.12 19.19 0.31
C MET A 401 37.08 20.69 0.19
N ARG A 402 36.24 21.21 -0.70
CA ARG A 402 36.09 22.63 -0.99
C ARG A 402 34.68 23.09 -0.77
N ASN A 403 34.56 24.30 -0.22
CA ASN A 403 33.26 24.93 0.07
C ASN A 403 33.31 26.38 -0.49
N ALA A 404 32.56 26.62 -1.55
CA ALA A 404 32.40 27.95 -2.16
C ALA A 404 31.21 28.73 -1.54
N ARG A 405 30.60 28.22 -0.49
CA ARG A 405 29.48 28.88 0.23
C ARG A 405 30.01 29.91 1.22
N PRO A 406 29.25 30.99 1.47
CA PRO A 406 29.61 31.98 2.50
C PRO A 406 29.47 31.47 3.93
N GLU A 407 28.84 30.29 4.17
CA GLU A 407 28.73 29.66 5.46
C GLU A 407 29.65 28.44 5.56
N PRO A 408 30.23 28.12 6.74
CA PRO A 408 30.97 26.88 6.93
C PRO A 408 30.05 25.68 6.82
N VAL A 409 30.56 24.56 6.32
CA VAL A 409 29.80 23.31 6.18
C VAL A 409 30.54 22.15 6.83
N ILE A 410 29.80 21.06 7.13
CA ILE A 410 30.38 19.78 7.51
C ILE A 410 30.15 18.80 6.37
N VAL A 411 31.23 18.21 5.87
CA VAL A 411 31.19 17.14 4.88
C VAL A 411 31.38 15.80 5.58
N GLU A 412 30.40 14.92 5.44
CA GLU A 412 30.43 13.55 5.98
C GLU A 412 31.04 12.61 4.94
N LEU A 413 32.31 12.25 5.09
CA LEU A 413 32.95 11.24 4.27
C LEU A 413 32.64 9.85 4.79
N ARG A 414 32.27 8.95 3.89
CA ARG A 414 32.12 7.51 4.13
C ARG A 414 33.06 6.74 3.21
N GLN A 415 34.04 6.07 3.78
CA GLN A 415 34.87 5.10 3.09
C GLN A 415 34.28 3.72 3.27
N GLU A 416 33.75 3.16 2.21
CA GLU A 416 33.12 1.85 2.14
C GLU A 416 34.09 0.79 1.58
N GLY A 417 33.68 -0.47 1.48
CA GLY A 417 34.45 -1.55 0.86
C GLY A 417 35.61 -2.09 1.69
N LEU A 418 35.62 -1.80 2.98
CA LEU A 418 36.71 -2.22 3.89
C LEU A 418 36.52 -3.68 4.32
N GLY A 419 37.66 -4.39 4.56
CA GLY A 419 37.63 -5.66 5.28
C GLY A 419 37.15 -5.46 6.73
N ARG A 420 36.55 -6.51 7.33
CA ARG A 420 36.07 -6.47 8.73
C ARG A 420 37.16 -6.14 9.74
N ASP A 421 38.41 -6.48 9.40
CA ASP A 421 39.62 -6.26 10.17
C ASP A 421 40.34 -4.95 9.84
N ALA A 422 39.66 -4.03 9.14
CA ALA A 422 40.26 -2.74 8.76
C ALA A 422 40.65 -1.93 10.01
N GLU A 423 41.88 -1.46 10.03
CA GLU A 423 42.48 -0.64 11.08
C GLU A 423 42.96 0.68 10.54
N VAL A 424 42.62 1.78 11.21
CA VAL A 424 43.16 3.09 10.90
C VAL A 424 44.53 3.22 11.62
N LYS A 425 45.59 3.41 10.85
CA LYS A 425 46.96 3.57 11.36
C LYS A 425 47.33 5.03 11.64
N ALA A 426 46.83 5.94 10.82
CA ALA A 426 47.00 7.37 10.97
C ALA A 426 45.78 8.11 10.42
N GLU A 427 45.45 9.26 11.00
CA GLU A 427 44.35 10.11 10.52
C GLU A 427 44.52 11.55 10.99
N SER A 428 44.14 12.52 10.17
CA SER A 428 44.16 13.94 10.53
C SER A 428 42.94 14.39 11.33
N LEU A 429 41.80 13.70 11.20
CA LEU A 429 40.57 13.85 11.96
C LEU A 429 40.13 12.50 12.46
N LYS A 430 39.43 12.46 13.60
CA LYS A 430 38.98 11.21 14.22
C LYS A 430 37.85 10.57 13.44
N ASN A 431 38.04 9.29 13.04
CA ASN A 431 37.01 8.49 12.43
C ASN A 431 35.96 7.99 13.44
N ARG A 432 34.83 7.59 12.89
CA ARG A 432 33.85 6.71 13.56
C ARG A 432 33.63 5.46 12.70
N ARG A 433 33.56 4.31 13.31
CA ARG A 433 33.14 3.10 12.61
C ARG A 433 31.62 3.13 12.45
N ILE A 434 31.13 3.11 11.21
CA ILE A 434 29.69 3.11 10.90
C ILE A 434 29.16 1.68 10.94
N ASP A 435 29.88 0.75 10.29
CA ASP A 435 29.59 -0.68 10.28
C ASP A 435 30.87 -1.50 10.08
N ALA A 436 30.73 -2.82 9.84
CA ALA A 436 31.87 -3.73 9.67
C ALA A 436 32.79 -3.35 8.48
N HIS A 437 32.23 -2.67 7.46
CA HIS A 437 32.89 -2.40 6.19
C HIS A 437 33.01 -0.92 5.85
N THR A 438 32.59 -0.02 6.79
CA THR A 438 32.52 1.43 6.54
C THR A 438 33.10 2.24 7.69
N LEU A 439 34.00 3.13 7.37
CA LEU A 439 34.50 4.20 8.26
C LEU A 439 33.94 5.54 7.81
N GLY A 440 33.69 6.45 8.76
CA GLY A 440 33.18 7.79 8.51
C GLY A 440 33.99 8.87 9.19
N TRP A 441 34.11 10.03 8.53
CA TRP A 441 34.72 11.24 9.06
C TRP A 441 33.79 12.42 8.87
N SER A 442 33.61 13.23 9.91
CA SER A 442 32.92 14.52 9.84
C SER A 442 33.97 15.61 9.65
N VAL A 443 34.04 16.17 8.45
CA VAL A 443 35.08 17.12 8.05
C VAL A 443 34.52 18.54 8.02
N PRO A 444 34.92 19.44 8.94
CA PRO A 444 34.52 20.84 8.88
C PRO A 444 35.29 21.54 7.76
N VAL A 445 34.55 22.24 6.89
CA VAL A 445 35.11 23.04 5.78
C VAL A 445 34.68 24.49 5.96
N PRO A 446 35.62 25.43 6.11
CA PRO A 446 35.31 26.84 6.36
C PRO A 446 34.56 27.47 5.19
N ALA A 447 33.93 28.62 5.44
CA ALA A 447 33.28 29.41 4.42
C ALA A 447 34.33 29.87 3.37
N ASN A 448 33.97 29.76 2.09
CA ASN A 448 34.85 30.12 0.95
C ASN A 448 36.26 29.52 1.09
N GLY A 449 36.36 28.26 1.57
CA GLY A 449 37.64 27.66 1.91
C GLY A 449 37.72 26.17 1.59
N GLU A 450 38.80 25.56 2.07
CA GLU A 450 39.08 24.15 1.82
C GLU A 450 39.63 23.47 3.09
N THR A 451 39.45 22.17 3.18
CA THR A 451 40.02 21.30 4.21
C THR A 451 40.59 20.05 3.56
N VAL A 452 41.75 19.63 4.06
CA VAL A 452 42.37 18.38 3.66
C VAL A 452 42.20 17.36 4.78
N LEU A 453 41.58 16.23 4.45
CA LEU A 453 41.55 15.04 5.30
C LEU A 453 42.57 14.04 4.76
N THR A 454 43.43 13.51 5.64
CA THR A 454 44.33 12.40 5.30
C THR A 454 44.08 11.25 6.29
N PHE A 455 44.15 10.02 5.79
CA PHE A 455 44.15 8.84 6.62
C PHE A 455 44.92 7.68 5.97
N THR A 456 45.42 6.79 6.81
CA THR A 456 46.06 5.53 6.42
C THR A 456 45.24 4.37 6.99
N VAL A 457 44.75 3.48 6.15
CA VAL A 457 43.99 2.28 6.55
C VAL A 457 44.74 1.04 6.11
N GLU A 458 44.85 0.06 7.00
CA GLU A 458 45.32 -1.27 6.71
C GLU A 458 44.14 -2.24 6.75
N THR A 459 43.89 -2.93 5.66
CA THR A 459 42.72 -3.83 5.51
C THR A 459 43.15 -5.13 4.81
N GLY A 460 42.47 -6.24 5.19
CA GLY A 460 42.56 -7.54 4.54
C GLY A 460 41.41 -7.78 3.57
N TRP A 461 41.53 -8.83 2.78
CA TRP A 461 40.52 -9.28 1.82
C TRP A 461 39.82 -10.54 2.29
#